data_e5870a3c72a5f8c087761d65bc8614a5
#
_entry.id   e5870a3c72a5f8c087761d65bc8614a5
#
_cell.length_a   1.000
_cell.length_b   1.000
_cell.length_c   1.000
_cell.angle_alpha   90.00
_cell.angle_beta   90.00
_cell.angle_gamma   90.00
#
_symmetry.space_group_name_H-M   'P 1'
#
loop_
_entity.id
_entity.type
_entity.pdbx_description
1 polymer ?
#
loop_
_entity_poly.entity_id
_entity_poly.type
_entity_poly.pdbx_seq_one_letter_code
_entity_poly.pdbx_strand_id
1 'polypeptide(L)'
;MSKSNYTTYKDEIRDLRKLLNDEDYCAGFTKGFHNFLSEMHMKLVSNGRVTPKMIKAIRDGIKKWKLFYDENEVWKREKLLKKISRLAQICEVHYFGSDKNFKLKVIYSIMKQIKTRGFVTEKQMRWCNDTYKKMPKNAK
;
A
#
# COMPACT_ATOMS: atom_id res chain seq x y z
N MET A 1 -9.42 -27.92 29.45
CA MET A 1 -9.45 -26.47 29.43
C MET A 1 -8.95 -25.96 28.09
N SER A 2 -9.69 -25.05 27.46
CA SER A 2 -9.24 -24.40 26.24
C SER A 2 -8.16 -23.37 26.59
N LYS A 3 -7.10 -23.34 25.79
CA LYS A 3 -6.04 -22.33 25.93
C LYS A 3 -6.60 -20.94 25.57
N SER A 4 -6.13 -19.92 26.26
CA SER A 4 -6.51 -18.54 25.92
C SER A 4 -5.98 -18.17 24.54
N ASN A 5 -6.63 -17.23 23.85
CA ASN A 5 -6.15 -16.69 22.58
C ASN A 5 -4.75 -16.10 22.74
N TYR A 6 -4.46 -15.50 23.89
CA TYR A 6 -3.17 -14.91 24.19
C TYR A 6 -2.04 -15.93 24.14
N THR A 7 -2.31 -17.16 24.59
CA THR A 7 -1.32 -18.24 24.55
C THR A 7 -1.26 -18.86 23.15
N THR A 8 -2.42 -19.11 22.54
CA THR A 8 -2.50 -19.80 21.24
C THR A 8 -2.02 -18.93 20.08
N TYR A 9 -2.35 -17.64 20.10
CA TYR A 9 -2.07 -16.70 19.01
C TYR A 9 -1.15 -15.56 19.42
N LYS A 10 -0.19 -15.84 20.28
CA LYS A 10 0.77 -14.88 20.81
C LYS A 10 1.48 -14.09 19.71
N ASP A 11 1.97 -14.79 18.69
CA ASP A 11 2.72 -14.17 17.59
C ASP A 11 1.81 -13.29 16.73
N GLU A 12 0.60 -13.75 16.42
CA GLU A 12 -0.38 -13.02 15.65
C GLU A 12 -0.82 -11.74 16.39
N ILE A 13 -1.03 -11.82 17.69
CA ILE A 13 -1.40 -10.65 18.51
C ILE A 13 -0.28 -9.61 18.47
N ARG A 14 0.95 -10.04 18.69
CA ARG A 14 2.13 -9.16 18.66
C ARG A 14 2.29 -8.48 17.32
N ASP A 15 2.27 -9.26 16.24
CA ASP A 15 2.53 -8.77 14.89
C ASP A 15 1.38 -7.89 14.40
N LEU A 16 0.14 -8.25 14.68
CA LEU A 16 -1.02 -7.44 14.31
C LEU A 16 -1.03 -6.10 15.05
N ARG A 17 -0.62 -6.08 16.31
CA ARG A 17 -0.47 -4.84 17.07
C ARG A 17 0.57 -3.92 16.43
N LYS A 18 1.71 -4.46 16.04
CA LYS A 18 2.76 -3.70 15.35
C LYS A 18 2.28 -3.15 14.01
N LEU A 19 1.55 -3.97 13.24
CA LEU A 19 0.98 -3.56 11.97
C LEU A 19 0.00 -2.40 12.15
N LEU A 20 -0.90 -2.50 13.11
CA LEU A 20 -1.91 -1.46 13.38
C LEU A 20 -1.29 -0.15 13.89
N ASN A 21 -0.14 -0.22 14.53
CA ASN A 21 0.60 0.96 14.99
C ASN A 21 1.52 1.55 13.92
N ASP A 22 1.64 0.90 12.77
CA ASP A 22 2.44 1.39 11.65
C ASP A 22 1.60 2.38 10.83
N GLU A 23 1.69 3.66 11.17
CA GLU A 23 0.92 4.73 10.54
C GLU A 23 1.18 4.84 9.05
N ASP A 24 2.42 4.70 8.62
CA ASP A 24 2.80 4.80 7.21
C ASP A 24 2.14 3.70 6.38
N TYR A 25 2.16 2.47 6.86
CA TYR A 25 1.53 1.35 6.18
C TYR A 25 0.01 1.47 6.20
N CYS A 26 -0.56 1.81 7.36
CA CYS A 26 -2.01 1.94 7.54
C CYS A 26 -2.60 3.12 6.77
N ALA A 27 -1.80 4.10 6.38
CA ALA A 27 -2.26 5.23 5.57
C ALA A 27 -2.83 4.79 4.22
N GLY A 28 -2.42 3.61 3.71
CA GLY A 28 -2.97 3.03 2.49
C GLY A 28 -4.26 2.25 2.67
N PHE A 29 -4.71 2.06 3.91
CA PHE A 29 -5.91 1.27 4.21
C PHE A 29 -7.18 2.09 4.03
N THR A 30 -8.26 1.40 3.62
CA THR A 30 -9.59 1.95 3.75
C THR A 30 -9.98 1.94 5.23
N LYS A 31 -10.89 2.84 5.62
CA LYS A 31 -11.39 2.89 7.00
C LYS A 31 -12.02 1.55 7.41
N GLY A 32 -12.78 0.94 6.51
CA GLY A 32 -13.41 -0.37 6.76
C GLY A 32 -12.40 -1.47 7.01
N PHE A 33 -11.32 -1.53 6.24
CA PHE A 33 -10.28 -2.54 6.41
C PHE A 33 -9.51 -2.34 7.72
N HIS A 34 -9.16 -1.10 8.06
CA HIS A 34 -8.51 -0.78 9.32
C HIS A 34 -9.38 -1.18 10.51
N ASN A 35 -10.67 -0.86 10.47
CA ASN A 35 -11.63 -1.23 11.51
C ASN A 35 -11.75 -2.76 11.64
N PHE A 36 -11.78 -3.48 10.52
CA PHE A 36 -11.83 -4.94 10.50
C PHE A 36 -10.64 -5.56 11.23
N LEU A 37 -9.42 -5.10 10.93
CA LEU A 37 -8.20 -5.60 11.59
C LEU A 37 -8.19 -5.23 13.09
N SER A 38 -8.66 -4.02 13.43
CA SER A 38 -8.74 -3.57 14.82
C SER A 38 -9.73 -4.43 15.62
N GLU A 39 -10.89 -4.77 15.05
CA GLU A 39 -11.86 -5.66 15.68
C GLU A 39 -11.29 -7.06 15.89
N MET A 40 -10.55 -7.59 14.93
CA MET A 40 -9.89 -8.89 15.07
C MET A 40 -8.86 -8.86 16.20
N HIS A 41 -8.08 -7.79 16.31
CA HIS A 41 -7.14 -7.63 17.40
C HIS A 41 -7.86 -7.62 18.76
N MET A 42 -8.96 -6.89 18.86
CA MET A 42 -9.78 -6.86 20.06
C MET A 42 -10.28 -8.24 20.45
N LYS A 43 -10.78 -9.02 19.49
CA LYS A 43 -11.25 -10.39 19.76
C LYS A 43 -10.14 -11.30 20.26
N LEU A 44 -8.94 -11.18 19.69
CA LEU A 44 -7.79 -11.96 20.15
C LEU A 44 -7.40 -11.61 21.58
N VAL A 45 -7.31 -10.31 21.88
CA VAL A 45 -6.87 -9.83 23.20
C VAL A 45 -7.91 -10.12 24.28
N SER A 46 -9.20 -9.98 23.96
CA SER A 46 -10.30 -10.19 24.90
C SER A 46 -10.72 -11.66 25.01
N ASN A 47 -10.00 -12.59 24.37
CA ASN A 47 -10.30 -14.01 24.37
C ASN A 47 -11.67 -14.33 23.73
N GLY A 48 -12.07 -13.54 22.73
CA GLY A 48 -13.28 -13.76 21.96
C GLY A 48 -13.15 -14.96 21.01
N ARG A 49 -14.26 -15.35 20.42
CA ARG A 49 -14.29 -16.46 19.48
C ARG A 49 -13.54 -16.11 18.20
N VAL A 50 -12.58 -16.95 17.81
CA VAL A 50 -11.75 -16.78 16.62
C VAL A 50 -11.93 -17.98 15.70
N THR A 51 -12.36 -17.74 14.46
CA THR A 51 -12.55 -18.79 13.46
C THR A 51 -11.25 -19.01 12.66
N PRO A 52 -11.10 -20.19 12.01
CA PRO A 52 -9.96 -20.42 11.12
C PRO A 52 -9.85 -19.38 9.99
N LYS A 53 -10.97 -18.90 9.47
CA LYS A 53 -11.01 -17.83 8.46
C LYS A 53 -10.40 -16.53 8.98
N MET A 54 -10.72 -16.16 10.20
CA MET A 54 -10.19 -14.95 10.85
C MET A 54 -8.69 -15.04 11.02
N ILE A 55 -8.19 -16.18 11.50
CA ILE A 55 -6.74 -16.39 11.67
C ILE A 55 -6.02 -16.35 10.34
N LYS A 56 -6.58 -16.93 9.30
CA LYS A 56 -6.02 -16.90 7.96
C LYS A 56 -5.91 -15.45 7.46
N ALA A 57 -6.97 -14.66 7.62
CA ALA A 57 -6.98 -13.26 7.22
C ALA A 57 -5.90 -12.44 7.97
N ILE A 58 -5.75 -12.69 9.26
CA ILE A 58 -4.74 -12.03 10.08
C ILE A 58 -3.32 -12.40 9.60
N ARG A 59 -3.07 -13.69 9.39
CA ARG A 59 -1.76 -14.17 8.92
C ARG A 59 -1.41 -13.64 7.54
N ASP A 60 -2.38 -13.60 6.63
CA ASP A 60 -2.20 -13.05 5.29
C ASP A 60 -1.88 -11.55 5.35
N GLY A 61 -2.58 -10.81 6.22
CA GLY A 61 -2.32 -9.38 6.43
C GLY A 61 -0.93 -9.11 6.99
N ILE A 62 -0.51 -9.89 7.97
CA ILE A 62 0.83 -9.81 8.56
C ILE A 62 1.91 -10.12 7.51
N LYS A 63 1.69 -11.14 6.69
CA LYS A 63 2.60 -11.52 5.61
C LYS A 63 2.77 -10.38 4.60
N LYS A 64 1.68 -9.76 4.19
CA LYS A 64 1.71 -8.60 3.28
C LYS A 64 2.44 -7.42 3.90
N TRP A 65 2.23 -7.18 5.18
CA TRP A 65 2.93 -6.12 5.91
C TRP A 65 4.43 -6.35 5.94
N LYS A 66 4.87 -7.57 6.24
CA LYS A 66 6.30 -7.93 6.24
C LYS A 66 6.92 -7.81 4.84
N LEU A 67 6.19 -8.23 3.80
CA LEU A 67 6.64 -8.10 2.41
C LEU A 67 6.78 -6.64 1.99
N PHE A 68 5.94 -5.77 2.50
CA PHE A 68 6.02 -4.33 2.21
C PHE A 68 7.39 -3.76 2.60
N TYR A 69 7.99 -4.26 3.68
CA TYR A 69 9.30 -3.84 4.16
C TYR A 69 10.46 -4.76 3.73
N ASP A 70 10.19 -5.77 2.90
CA ASP A 70 11.24 -6.61 2.34
C ASP A 70 12.15 -5.75 1.45
N GLU A 71 13.47 -5.94 1.57
CA GLU A 71 14.46 -5.12 0.86
C GLU A 71 14.25 -5.11 -0.65
N ASN A 72 13.92 -6.28 -1.25
CA ASN A 72 13.68 -6.38 -2.69
C ASN A 72 12.43 -5.60 -3.11
N GLU A 73 11.36 -5.67 -2.30
CA GLU A 73 10.13 -4.94 -2.57
C GLU A 73 10.33 -3.44 -2.39
N VAL A 74 11.06 -3.01 -1.36
CA VAL A 74 11.42 -1.60 -1.13
C VAL A 74 12.21 -1.07 -2.32
N TRP A 75 13.20 -1.83 -2.79
CA TRP A 75 14.02 -1.43 -3.94
C TRP A 75 13.18 -1.26 -5.21
N LYS A 76 12.26 -2.19 -5.46
CA LYS A 76 11.34 -2.11 -6.62
C LYS A 76 10.44 -0.88 -6.55
N ARG A 77 9.89 -0.58 -5.37
CA ARG A 77 9.07 0.60 -5.16
C ARG A 77 9.83 1.89 -5.39
N GLU A 78 11.04 1.98 -4.85
CA GLU A 78 11.89 3.17 -5.02
C GLU A 78 12.25 3.39 -6.48
N LYS A 79 12.59 2.33 -7.21
CA LYS A 79 12.87 2.39 -8.63
C LYS A 79 11.65 2.88 -9.44
N LEU A 80 10.49 2.34 -9.10
CA LEU A 80 9.23 2.74 -9.74
C LEU A 80 8.87 4.19 -9.43
N LEU A 81 9.05 4.61 -8.17
CA LEU A 81 8.82 6.00 -7.75
C LEU A 81 9.70 6.98 -8.52
N LYS A 82 10.98 6.66 -8.73
CA LYS A 82 11.90 7.48 -9.52
C LYS A 82 11.41 7.64 -10.96
N LYS A 83 10.95 6.54 -11.57
CA LYS A 83 10.43 6.55 -12.94
C LYS A 83 9.19 7.44 -13.05
N ILE A 84 8.25 7.31 -12.13
CA ILE A 84 7.00 8.08 -12.14
C ILE A 84 7.28 9.55 -11.79
N SER A 85 8.19 9.81 -10.85
CA SER A 85 8.61 11.17 -10.50
C SER A 85 9.21 11.90 -11.70
N ARG A 86 10.01 11.21 -12.50
CA ARG A 86 10.58 11.80 -13.72
C ARG A 86 9.48 12.15 -14.72
N LEU A 87 8.47 11.30 -14.85
CA LEU A 87 7.30 11.60 -15.70
C LEU A 87 6.60 12.89 -15.22
N ALA A 88 6.44 13.05 -13.91
CA ALA A 88 5.86 14.27 -13.34
C ALA A 88 6.65 15.50 -13.72
N GLN A 89 7.99 15.45 -13.61
CA GLN A 89 8.86 16.55 -13.98
C GLN A 89 8.74 16.93 -15.44
N ILE A 90 8.69 15.94 -16.33
CA ILE A 90 8.54 16.16 -17.76
C ILE A 90 7.16 16.79 -18.05
N CYS A 91 6.10 16.31 -17.43
CA CYS A 91 4.76 16.87 -17.60
C CYS A 91 4.68 18.32 -17.15
N GLU A 92 5.36 18.65 -16.06
CA GLU A 92 5.39 20.02 -15.52
C GLU A 92 5.99 21.02 -16.52
N VAL A 93 6.98 20.58 -17.29
CA VAL A 93 7.65 21.42 -18.27
C VAL A 93 6.87 21.53 -19.59
N HIS A 94 6.23 20.44 -20.03
CA HIS A 94 5.66 20.34 -21.39
C HIS A 94 4.15 20.50 -21.50
N TYR A 95 3.42 20.51 -20.37
CA TYR A 95 1.98 20.76 -20.36
C TYR A 95 1.67 22.04 -19.59
N PHE A 96 0.53 22.66 -19.89
CA PHE A 96 0.13 23.95 -19.30
C PHE A 96 -1.35 23.92 -18.90
N GLY A 97 -1.69 24.81 -17.98
CA GLY A 97 -3.09 25.04 -17.59
C GLY A 97 -3.76 23.83 -16.96
N SER A 98 -5.02 23.64 -17.28
CA SER A 98 -5.83 22.55 -16.72
C SER A 98 -5.34 21.16 -17.12
N ASP A 99 -4.76 21.02 -18.33
CA ASP A 99 -4.20 19.76 -18.79
C ASP A 99 -3.00 19.33 -17.94
N LYS A 100 -2.09 20.26 -17.66
CA LYS A 100 -0.95 20.02 -16.75
C LYS A 100 -1.46 19.63 -15.37
N ASN A 101 -2.40 20.39 -14.82
CA ASN A 101 -2.94 20.14 -13.49
C ASN A 101 -3.58 18.76 -13.38
N PHE A 102 -4.35 18.35 -14.39
CA PHE A 102 -4.96 17.03 -14.43
C PHE A 102 -3.91 15.91 -14.44
N LYS A 103 -2.92 16.01 -15.34
CA LYS A 103 -1.87 14.99 -15.46
C LYS A 103 -1.06 14.87 -14.19
N LEU A 104 -0.66 15.98 -13.57
CA LEU A 104 0.09 15.97 -12.32
C LEU A 104 -0.73 15.37 -11.17
N LYS A 105 -2.03 15.68 -11.12
CA LYS A 105 -2.92 15.12 -10.10
C LYS A 105 -2.96 13.59 -10.18
N VAL A 106 -3.09 13.04 -11.40
CA VAL A 106 -3.10 11.59 -11.62
C VAL A 106 -1.75 10.97 -11.23
N ILE A 107 -0.64 11.59 -11.66
CA ILE A 107 0.70 11.09 -11.37
C ILE A 107 0.98 11.09 -9.87
N TYR A 108 0.67 12.16 -9.15
CA TYR A 108 0.87 12.23 -7.70
C TYR A 108 -0.01 11.25 -6.95
N SER A 109 -1.23 10.98 -7.43
CA SER A 109 -2.09 9.94 -6.88
C SER A 109 -1.46 8.55 -7.02
N ILE A 110 -0.89 8.26 -8.19
CA ILE A 110 -0.17 7.00 -8.44
C ILE A 110 1.05 6.88 -7.53
N MET A 111 1.83 7.96 -7.38
CA MET A 111 2.99 7.98 -6.49
C MET A 111 2.59 7.70 -5.04
N LYS A 112 1.51 8.30 -4.57
CA LYS A 112 0.98 8.05 -3.23
C LYS A 112 0.57 6.59 -3.06
N GLN A 113 -0.07 5.99 -4.08
CA GLN A 113 -0.44 4.58 -4.06
C GLN A 113 0.78 3.67 -3.96
N ILE A 114 1.85 3.97 -4.69
CA ILE A 114 3.10 3.21 -4.62
C ILE A 114 3.69 3.29 -3.20
N LYS A 115 3.72 4.48 -2.61
CA LYS A 115 4.27 4.68 -1.26
C LYS A 115 3.47 3.96 -0.18
N THR A 116 2.15 3.93 -0.31
CA THR A 116 1.27 3.40 0.74
C THR A 116 0.86 1.95 0.52
N ARG A 117 0.72 1.52 -0.74
CA ARG A 117 0.25 0.18 -1.08
C ARG A 117 1.30 -0.68 -1.77
N GLY A 118 2.35 -0.06 -2.33
CA GLY A 118 3.47 -0.77 -2.94
C GLY A 118 3.25 -1.28 -4.35
N PHE A 119 2.14 -0.95 -5.01
CA PHE A 119 1.84 -1.47 -6.35
C PHE A 119 1.17 -0.42 -7.25
N VAL A 120 1.20 -0.71 -8.55
CA VAL A 120 0.52 0.07 -9.59
C VAL A 120 -0.29 -0.90 -10.43
N THR A 121 -1.53 -0.52 -10.77
CA THR A 121 -2.37 -1.35 -11.65
C THR A 121 -1.86 -1.29 -13.09
N GLU A 122 -2.19 -2.32 -13.91
CA GLU A 122 -1.87 -2.33 -15.34
C GLU A 122 -2.46 -1.10 -16.04
N LYS A 123 -3.67 -0.72 -15.69
CA LYS A 123 -4.35 0.45 -16.27
C LYS A 123 -3.58 1.73 -15.98
N GLN A 124 -3.13 1.91 -14.75
CA GLN A 124 -2.33 3.07 -14.34
C GLN A 124 -0.99 3.10 -15.08
N MET A 125 -0.32 1.96 -15.17
CA MET A 125 0.96 1.85 -15.86
C MET A 125 0.83 2.13 -17.35
N ARG A 126 -0.25 1.64 -17.97
CA ARG A 126 -0.56 1.91 -19.39
C ARG A 126 -0.77 3.41 -19.61
N TRP A 127 -1.51 4.06 -18.73
CA TRP A 127 -1.73 5.50 -18.82
C TRP A 127 -0.40 6.28 -18.74
N CYS A 128 0.48 5.91 -17.83
CA CYS A 128 1.80 6.53 -17.69
C CYS A 128 2.65 6.33 -18.95
N ASN A 129 2.69 5.13 -19.48
CA ASN A 129 3.45 4.80 -20.71
C ASN A 129 2.90 5.57 -21.91
N ASP A 130 1.59 5.63 -22.05
CA ASP A 130 0.94 6.36 -23.15
C ASP A 130 1.21 7.86 -23.05
N THR A 131 1.14 8.42 -21.87
CA THR A 131 1.45 9.82 -21.61
C THR A 131 2.89 10.14 -22.00
N TYR A 132 3.84 9.26 -21.62
CA TYR A 132 5.24 9.40 -21.97
C TYR A 132 5.47 9.32 -23.49
N LYS A 133 4.83 8.36 -24.18
CA LYS A 133 4.96 8.18 -25.64
C LYS A 133 4.44 9.36 -26.44
N LYS A 134 3.42 10.05 -25.96
CA LYS A 134 2.82 11.22 -26.62
C LYS A 134 3.68 12.48 -26.52
N MET A 135 4.71 12.46 -25.68
CA MET A 135 5.60 13.61 -25.55
C MET A 135 6.58 13.71 -26.72
N PRO A 136 6.99 14.95 -27.10
CA PRO A 136 8.03 15.11 -28.11
C PRO A 136 9.33 14.45 -27.69
N LYS A 137 10.12 13.97 -28.67
CA LYS A 137 11.39 13.29 -28.41
C LYS A 137 12.37 14.16 -27.61
N ASN A 138 12.38 15.47 -27.86
CA ASN A 138 13.26 16.40 -27.14
C ASN A 138 12.83 16.65 -25.69
N ALA A 139 11.63 16.21 -25.31
CA ALA A 139 11.13 16.30 -23.94
C ALA A 139 11.63 15.14 -23.08
N LYS A 140 11.94 14.04 -23.69
CA LYS A 140 12.37 12.81 -23.00
C LYS A 140 13.86 12.88 -22.62
#